data_9f81ee83842db33f09f62e9acbfd0385
#
_entry.id   9f81ee83842db33f09f62e9acbfd0385
#
_cell.length_a   1.000
_cell.length_b   1.000
_cell.length_c   1.000
_cell.angle_alpha   90.00
_cell.angle_beta   90.00
_cell.angle_gamma   90.00
#
_symmetry.space_group_name_H-M   'P 1'
#
loop_
_entity.id
_entity.type
_entity.pdbx_description
1 polymer ?
#
loop_
_entity_poly.entity_id
_entity_poly.type
_entity_poly.pdbx_seq_one_letter_code
_entity_poly.pdbx_strand_id
1 'polypeptide(L)'
;MFKKLKKKIFLSLFIAPTIFLILISIVLISSLYFLYSNDFRNNFSTNTKLCAERIKLQLELLSSEAFSFADNVNSYDTESYAMQLDQIYNSHEMIIGAYFYQNGMIYNSTNLGEVKTYEEVIKDPEVINFYNTNQISSFAIRTQGLPNTHGFVPYSPELGQLSFLVKSKNNSLLIIDFDTSTIYDTIINFDSYQYFNNYKAVIVSESGTVLANYNTEYGHLEFIKSEQIKKKGKNYTIATTIENDSLPLYLFVSVPTINIEKSLILTGIGILTSDILIIFILLLLSNVFAKRKETQLIKLKTSMKEDISDLPTF
;
A
#
# COMPACT_ATOMS: atom_id res chain seq x y z
N MET A 1 -17.40 -32.99 -56.62
CA MET A 1 -16.36 -31.93 -56.72
C MET A 1 -16.80 -30.66 -55.98
N PHE A 2 -17.95 -30.06 -56.22
CA PHE A 2 -18.39 -28.81 -55.62
C PHE A 2 -18.53 -28.83 -54.08
N LYS A 3 -19.01 -29.92 -53.46
CA LYS A 3 -19.06 -30.08 -51.99
C LYS A 3 -17.68 -29.98 -51.34
N LYS A 4 -16.62 -30.53 -52.00
CA LYS A 4 -15.25 -30.43 -51.52
C LYS A 4 -14.73 -29.01 -51.62
N LEU A 5 -15.04 -28.28 -52.70
CA LEU A 5 -14.65 -26.89 -52.93
C LEU A 5 -15.31 -25.94 -51.89
N LYS A 6 -16.62 -26.11 -51.68
CA LYS A 6 -17.39 -25.38 -50.65
C LYS A 6 -16.73 -25.55 -49.25
N LYS A 7 -16.42 -26.79 -48.91
CA LYS A 7 -15.75 -27.10 -47.62
C LYS A 7 -14.38 -26.40 -47.52
N LYS A 8 -13.60 -26.37 -48.61
CA LYS A 8 -12.30 -25.66 -48.60
C LYS A 8 -12.46 -24.15 -48.44
N ILE A 9 -13.42 -23.54 -49.19
CA ILE A 9 -13.69 -22.11 -49.08
C ILE A 9 -14.18 -21.75 -47.68
N PHE A 10 -15.12 -22.51 -47.12
CA PHE A 10 -15.58 -22.32 -45.75
C PHE A 10 -14.45 -22.42 -44.74
N LEU A 11 -13.64 -23.48 -44.80
CA LEU A 11 -12.53 -23.69 -43.92
C LEU A 11 -11.49 -22.53 -43.99
N SER A 12 -11.17 -22.08 -45.19
CA SER A 12 -10.23 -20.97 -45.37
C SER A 12 -10.77 -19.65 -44.84
N LEU A 13 -12.04 -19.34 -45.09
CA LEU A 13 -12.69 -18.11 -44.62
C LEU A 13 -12.99 -18.11 -43.12
N PHE A 14 -13.03 -19.28 -42.47
CA PHE A 14 -13.33 -19.41 -41.06
C PHE A 14 -12.06 -19.64 -40.24
N ILE A 15 -11.23 -20.61 -40.59
CA ILE A 15 -10.08 -21.03 -39.78
C ILE A 15 -9.01 -19.94 -39.70
N ALA A 16 -8.62 -19.36 -40.82
CA ALA A 16 -7.52 -18.39 -40.81
C ALA A 16 -7.84 -17.13 -39.97
N PRO A 17 -9.01 -16.46 -40.12
CA PRO A 17 -9.37 -15.34 -39.26
C PRO A 17 -9.55 -15.73 -37.79
N THR A 18 -10.09 -16.94 -37.54
CA THR A 18 -10.26 -17.41 -36.13
C THR A 18 -8.90 -17.63 -35.45
N ILE A 19 -7.94 -18.25 -36.13
CA ILE A 19 -6.58 -18.40 -35.57
C ILE A 19 -5.96 -17.04 -35.35
N PHE A 20 -6.11 -16.12 -36.29
CA PHE A 20 -5.56 -14.75 -36.17
C PHE A 20 -6.20 -13.99 -35.00
N LEU A 21 -7.50 -14.11 -34.81
CA LEU A 21 -8.23 -13.53 -33.67
C LEU A 21 -7.67 -14.05 -32.33
N ILE A 22 -7.55 -15.39 -32.21
CA ILE A 22 -7.03 -16.02 -30.99
C ILE A 22 -5.60 -15.53 -30.68
N LEU A 23 -4.74 -15.43 -31.70
CA LEU A 23 -3.39 -14.92 -31.51
C LEU A 23 -3.37 -13.47 -31.04
N ILE A 24 -4.21 -12.61 -31.62
CA ILE A 24 -4.35 -11.22 -31.17
C ILE A 24 -4.81 -11.17 -29.72
N SER A 25 -5.81 -11.95 -29.34
CA SER A 25 -6.34 -11.96 -27.97
C SER A 25 -5.30 -12.43 -26.94
N ILE A 26 -4.49 -13.43 -27.28
CA ILE A 26 -3.39 -13.87 -26.42
C ILE A 26 -2.38 -12.73 -26.22
N VAL A 27 -1.98 -12.04 -27.30
CA VAL A 27 -1.05 -10.90 -27.22
C VAL A 27 -1.65 -9.77 -26.41
N LEU A 28 -2.94 -9.48 -26.61
CA LEU A 28 -3.64 -8.40 -25.92
C LEU A 28 -3.79 -8.68 -24.42
N ILE A 29 -4.18 -9.90 -24.03
CA ILE A 29 -4.26 -10.33 -22.62
C ILE A 29 -2.87 -10.27 -21.98
N SER A 30 -1.83 -10.75 -22.67
CA SER A 30 -0.46 -10.71 -22.15
C SER A 30 0.05 -9.28 -21.95
N SER A 31 -0.24 -8.39 -22.89
CA SER A 31 0.13 -6.97 -22.83
C SER A 31 -0.61 -6.25 -21.69
N LEU A 32 -1.89 -6.51 -21.52
CA LEU A 32 -2.69 -5.97 -20.41
C LEU A 32 -2.16 -6.47 -19.06
N TYR A 33 -1.85 -7.76 -18.95
CA TYR A 33 -1.25 -8.31 -17.74
C TYR A 33 0.04 -7.57 -17.38
N PHE A 34 0.92 -7.35 -18.35
CA PHE A 34 2.17 -6.62 -18.15
C PHE A 34 1.92 -5.17 -17.71
N LEU A 35 1.01 -4.46 -18.38
CA LEU A 35 0.67 -3.07 -18.06
C LEU A 35 0.08 -2.95 -16.65
N TYR A 36 -0.93 -3.75 -16.31
CA TYR A 36 -1.54 -3.73 -14.98
C TYR A 36 -0.55 -4.10 -13.88
N SER A 37 0.30 -5.11 -14.11
CA SER A 37 1.31 -5.52 -13.15
C SER A 37 2.37 -4.43 -12.91
N ASN A 38 2.79 -3.74 -13.98
CA ASN A 38 3.76 -2.66 -13.88
C ASN A 38 3.16 -1.41 -13.22
N ASP A 39 1.95 -1.03 -13.61
CA ASP A 39 1.23 0.09 -13.01
C ASP A 39 0.99 -0.14 -11.51
N PHE A 40 0.53 -1.33 -11.14
CA PHE A 40 0.40 -1.70 -9.73
C PHE A 40 1.72 -1.59 -8.97
N ARG A 41 2.81 -2.15 -9.50
CA ARG A 41 4.11 -2.13 -8.82
C ARG A 41 4.60 -0.69 -8.60
N ASN A 42 4.49 0.13 -9.63
CA ASN A 42 4.90 1.54 -9.54
C ASN A 42 4.06 2.29 -8.51
N ASN A 43 2.74 2.17 -8.58
CA ASN A 43 1.83 2.82 -7.64
C ASN A 43 2.03 2.31 -6.21
N PHE A 44 2.22 1.00 -6.02
CA PHE A 44 2.44 0.41 -4.70
C PHE A 44 3.74 0.92 -4.07
N SER A 45 4.84 0.91 -4.82
CA SER A 45 6.12 1.44 -4.34
C SER A 45 6.05 2.94 -4.05
N THR A 46 5.50 3.73 -4.98
CA THR A 46 5.43 5.19 -4.84
C THR A 46 4.56 5.59 -3.65
N ASN A 47 3.37 5.00 -3.51
CA ASN A 47 2.48 5.34 -2.41
C ASN A 47 3.03 4.93 -1.05
N THR A 48 3.69 3.77 -0.96
CA THR A 48 4.35 3.35 0.29
C THR A 48 5.46 4.33 0.68
N LYS A 49 6.26 4.79 -0.28
CA LYS A 49 7.30 5.82 -0.03
C LYS A 49 6.69 7.14 0.40
N LEU A 50 5.64 7.60 -0.26
CA LEU A 50 4.93 8.84 0.12
C LEU A 50 4.34 8.76 1.53
N CYS A 51 3.83 7.59 1.95
CA CYS A 51 3.38 7.40 3.32
C CYS A 51 4.55 7.48 4.32
N ALA A 52 5.67 6.82 4.04
CA ALA A 52 6.85 6.89 4.88
C ALA A 52 7.36 8.33 5.04
N GLU A 53 7.41 9.10 3.94
CA GLU A 53 7.78 10.52 3.95
C GLU A 53 6.80 11.39 4.77
N ARG A 54 5.51 11.13 4.66
CA ARG A 54 4.51 11.86 5.48
C ARG A 54 4.69 11.59 6.96
N ILE A 55 4.91 10.33 7.35
CA ILE A 55 5.18 9.96 8.75
C ILE A 55 6.45 10.67 9.22
N LYS A 56 7.52 10.65 8.43
CA LYS A 56 8.77 11.35 8.73
C LYS A 56 8.52 12.84 8.99
N LEU A 57 7.83 13.53 8.07
CA LEU A 57 7.55 14.97 8.21
C LEU A 57 6.72 15.29 9.47
N GLN A 58 5.77 14.42 9.82
CA GLN A 58 5.00 14.60 11.06
C GLN A 58 5.91 14.48 12.29
N LEU A 59 6.78 13.47 12.33
CA LEU A 59 7.72 13.30 13.44
C LEU A 59 8.71 14.46 13.54
N GLU A 60 9.21 14.99 12.42
CA GLU A 60 10.10 16.16 12.39
C GLU A 60 9.40 17.42 12.89
N LEU A 61 8.14 17.65 12.51
CA LEU A 61 7.35 18.78 13.00
C LEU A 61 7.21 18.73 14.53
N LEU A 62 6.78 17.57 15.04
CA LEU A 62 6.60 17.36 16.47
C LEU A 62 7.91 17.50 17.27
N SER A 63 9.02 17.03 16.72
CA SER A 63 10.33 17.21 17.35
C SER A 63 10.75 18.67 17.40
N SER A 64 10.43 19.48 16.39
CA SER A 64 10.78 20.91 16.38
C SER A 64 10.05 21.71 17.46
N GLU A 65 8.80 21.38 17.75
CA GLU A 65 8.05 22.01 18.87
C GLU A 65 8.63 21.66 20.21
N ALA A 66 9.03 20.39 20.42
CA ALA A 66 9.70 19.94 21.64
C ALA A 66 11.05 20.65 21.86
N PHE A 67 11.81 20.84 20.81
CA PHE A 67 13.07 21.61 20.88
C PHE A 67 12.81 23.06 21.28
N SER A 68 11.82 23.69 20.70
CA SER A 68 11.46 25.07 21.02
C SER A 68 11.14 25.24 22.51
N PHE A 69 10.40 24.30 23.10
CA PHE A 69 10.15 24.30 24.54
C PHE A 69 11.44 24.10 25.34
N ALA A 70 12.25 23.08 25.02
CA ALA A 70 13.45 22.75 25.78
C ALA A 70 14.48 23.89 25.75
N ASP A 71 14.60 24.63 24.67
CA ASP A 71 15.49 25.77 24.55
C ASP A 71 15.01 26.97 25.38
N ASN A 72 13.72 27.19 25.47
CA ASN A 72 13.13 28.31 26.16
C ASN A 72 12.75 28.05 27.61
N VAL A 73 12.86 26.80 28.07
CA VAL A 73 12.40 26.40 29.40
C VAL A 73 13.03 27.23 30.55
N ASN A 74 14.27 27.67 30.39
CA ASN A 74 14.95 28.50 31.41
C ASN A 74 14.41 29.95 31.48
N SER A 75 13.63 30.37 30.50
CA SER A 75 12.98 31.70 30.49
C SER A 75 11.60 31.66 31.12
N TYR A 76 11.06 30.48 31.41
CA TYR A 76 9.76 30.28 32.02
C TYR A 76 9.87 30.19 33.54
N ASP A 77 8.90 30.73 34.24
CA ASP A 77 8.72 30.41 35.67
C ASP A 77 8.02 29.04 35.83
N THR A 78 8.08 28.46 36.98
CA THR A 78 7.55 27.11 37.25
C THR A 78 6.04 27.04 37.08
N GLU A 79 5.30 28.15 37.23
CA GLU A 79 3.84 28.20 37.01
C GLU A 79 3.49 28.16 35.53
N SER A 80 4.39 28.65 34.68
CA SER A 80 4.16 28.63 33.22
C SER A 80 4.50 27.28 32.57
N TYR A 81 5.22 26.35 33.25
CA TYR A 81 5.53 25.05 32.68
C TYR A 81 4.29 24.24 32.29
N ALA A 82 3.31 24.17 33.19
CA ALA A 82 2.08 23.45 32.92
C ALA A 82 1.35 24.01 31.69
N MET A 83 1.26 25.34 31.59
CA MET A 83 0.62 26.00 30.44
C MET A 83 1.38 25.73 29.13
N GLN A 84 2.70 25.75 29.14
CA GLN A 84 3.51 25.45 27.95
C GLN A 84 3.39 23.95 27.54
N LEU A 85 3.36 23.05 28.52
CA LEU A 85 3.14 21.63 28.27
C LEU A 85 1.73 21.37 27.75
N ASP A 86 0.72 22.11 28.20
CA ASP A 86 -0.65 22.08 27.63
C ASP A 86 -0.65 22.55 26.18
N GLN A 87 0.12 23.57 25.84
CA GLN A 87 0.25 24.00 24.44
C GLN A 87 0.86 22.93 23.56
N ILE A 88 1.95 22.27 24.02
CA ILE A 88 2.56 21.14 23.30
C ILE A 88 1.54 20.01 23.15
N TYR A 89 0.89 19.63 24.26
CA TYR A 89 -0.12 18.56 24.26
C TYR A 89 -1.27 18.80 23.28
N ASN A 90 -1.75 20.05 23.20
CA ASN A 90 -2.85 20.43 22.33
C ASN A 90 -2.41 20.81 20.91
N SER A 91 -1.11 20.87 20.63
CA SER A 91 -0.59 21.26 19.31
C SER A 91 -0.88 20.23 18.21
N HIS A 92 -0.96 18.95 18.61
CA HIS A 92 -1.15 17.85 17.66
C HIS A 92 -1.91 16.67 18.26
N GLU A 93 -2.85 16.10 17.51
CA GLU A 93 -3.67 14.95 17.91
C GLU A 93 -2.85 13.69 18.26
N MET A 94 -1.63 13.58 17.72
CA MET A 94 -0.74 12.45 18.01
C MET A 94 -0.10 12.50 19.40
N ILE A 95 -0.12 13.64 20.10
CA ILE A 95 0.51 13.77 21.40
C ILE A 95 -0.45 13.30 22.47
N ILE A 96 -0.07 12.26 23.22
CA ILE A 96 -0.85 11.71 24.34
C ILE A 96 -0.27 12.07 25.70
N GLY A 97 0.94 12.62 25.74
CA GLY A 97 1.58 13.04 26.98
C GLY A 97 2.74 13.98 26.73
N ALA A 98 2.88 14.99 27.59
CA ALA A 98 4.03 15.88 27.62
C ALA A 98 4.47 16.07 29.09
N TYR A 99 5.69 15.70 29.38
CA TYR A 99 6.24 15.65 30.75
C TYR A 99 7.60 16.33 30.80
N PHE A 100 7.79 17.19 31.76
CA PHE A 100 9.04 17.86 31.99
C PHE A 100 9.57 17.54 33.38
N TYR A 101 10.79 17.03 33.47
CA TYR A 101 11.46 16.60 34.70
C TYR A 101 12.62 17.53 35.00
N GLN A 102 12.56 18.18 36.15
CA GLN A 102 13.61 19.10 36.62
C GLN A 102 13.75 19.03 38.12
N ASN A 103 14.98 18.92 38.62
CA ASN A 103 15.32 18.97 40.06
C ASN A 103 14.48 18.02 40.94
N GLY A 104 14.20 16.81 40.46
CA GLY A 104 13.41 15.82 41.19
C GLY A 104 11.90 16.07 41.13
N MET A 105 11.45 17.12 40.44
CA MET A 105 10.03 17.43 40.26
C MET A 105 9.57 17.07 38.84
N ILE A 106 8.29 16.79 38.73
CA ILE A 106 7.60 16.52 37.47
C ILE A 106 6.59 17.62 37.24
N TYR A 107 6.65 18.15 36.04
CA TYR A 107 5.62 19.06 35.49
C TYR A 107 4.96 18.36 34.33
N ASN A 108 3.68 18.44 34.23
CA ASN A 108 2.87 17.82 33.18
C ASN A 108 1.75 18.75 32.73
N SER A 109 1.16 18.47 31.61
CA SER A 109 -0.06 19.11 31.18
C SER A 109 -1.17 18.94 32.21
N THR A 110 -1.97 19.97 32.42
CA THR A 110 -3.04 20.01 33.46
C THR A 110 -4.10 18.95 33.28
N ASN A 111 -4.24 18.41 32.05
CA ASN A 111 -5.23 17.40 31.70
C ASN A 111 -4.73 15.95 31.93
N LEU A 112 -3.52 15.77 32.43
CA LEU A 112 -2.95 14.45 32.66
C LEU A 112 -3.34 13.94 34.07
N GLY A 113 -3.76 12.68 34.14
CA GLY A 113 -4.04 12.00 35.42
C GLY A 113 -2.76 11.68 36.21
N GLU A 114 -2.71 10.51 36.90
CA GLU A 114 -1.52 10.11 37.65
C GLU A 114 -0.28 9.99 36.77
N VAL A 115 0.79 10.69 37.12
CA VAL A 115 2.07 10.69 36.44
C VAL A 115 3.07 9.95 37.30
N LYS A 116 3.95 9.16 36.70
CA LYS A 116 5.04 8.48 37.39
C LYS A 116 5.95 9.50 38.09
N THR A 117 6.49 9.12 39.24
CA THR A 117 7.45 9.92 39.93
C THR A 117 8.74 10.07 39.10
N TYR A 118 9.53 11.12 39.40
CA TYR A 118 10.82 11.30 38.73
C TYR A 118 11.73 10.07 38.85
N GLU A 119 11.73 9.41 40.03
CA GLU A 119 12.51 8.21 40.25
C GLU A 119 12.09 7.02 39.40
N GLU A 120 10.81 6.90 39.10
CA GLU A 120 10.30 5.83 38.23
C GLU A 120 10.69 6.09 36.77
N VAL A 121 10.66 7.33 36.32
CA VAL A 121 11.02 7.70 34.95
C VAL A 121 12.51 7.54 34.70
N ILE A 122 13.38 7.98 35.59
CA ILE A 122 14.84 7.83 35.43
C ILE A 122 15.31 6.37 35.48
N LYS A 123 14.46 5.45 35.94
CA LYS A 123 14.70 3.99 35.86
C LYS A 123 14.30 3.36 34.56
N ASP A 124 13.58 4.08 33.69
CA ASP A 124 13.23 3.59 32.36
C ASP A 124 14.52 3.33 31.56
N PRO A 125 14.72 2.12 31.03
CA PRO A 125 15.97 1.76 30.33
C PRO A 125 16.28 2.69 29.14
N GLU A 126 15.29 3.13 28.40
CA GLU A 126 15.49 4.01 27.27
C GLU A 126 15.87 5.43 27.71
N VAL A 127 15.29 5.91 28.80
CA VAL A 127 15.66 7.18 29.40
C VAL A 127 17.10 7.11 29.92
N ILE A 128 17.48 6.02 30.59
CA ILE A 128 18.86 5.79 31.08
C ILE A 128 19.85 5.78 29.91
N ASN A 129 19.52 5.03 28.85
CA ASN A 129 20.35 4.96 27.66
C ASN A 129 20.54 6.35 27.06
N PHE A 130 19.45 7.10 26.90
CA PHE A 130 19.48 8.46 26.35
C PHE A 130 20.34 9.41 27.25
N TYR A 131 20.18 9.35 28.57
CA TYR A 131 20.97 10.17 29.47
C TYR A 131 22.50 9.93 29.35
N ASN A 132 22.89 8.69 29.09
CA ASN A 132 24.29 8.29 28.94
C ASN A 132 24.87 8.66 27.56
N THR A 133 24.07 9.10 26.63
CA THR A 133 24.55 9.59 25.31
C THR A 133 24.87 11.08 25.38
N ASN A 134 25.66 11.57 24.43
CA ASN A 134 25.88 13.00 24.22
C ASN A 134 24.79 13.67 23.37
N GLN A 135 23.73 12.92 22.99
CA GLN A 135 22.65 13.44 22.20
C GLN A 135 21.79 14.42 22.99
N ILE A 136 21.40 15.51 22.37
CA ILE A 136 20.50 16.51 22.95
C ILE A 136 19.06 16.03 22.87
N SER A 137 18.73 15.28 21.82
CA SER A 137 17.41 14.68 21.63
C SER A 137 17.50 13.33 20.96
N SER A 138 16.47 12.52 21.14
CA SER A 138 16.32 11.24 20.47
C SER A 138 14.86 10.79 20.48
N PHE A 139 14.42 10.13 19.42
CA PHE A 139 13.26 9.27 19.51
C PHE A 139 13.64 7.97 20.22
N ALA A 140 12.75 7.48 21.05
CA ALA A 140 12.91 6.23 21.78
C ALA A 140 11.63 5.41 21.72
N ILE A 141 11.76 4.07 21.76
CA ILE A 141 10.62 3.17 21.89
C ILE A 141 10.67 2.61 23.30
N ARG A 142 9.77 3.08 24.14
CA ARG A 142 9.67 2.65 25.52
C ARG A 142 8.74 1.46 25.63
N THR A 143 9.21 0.39 26.23
CA THR A 143 8.42 -0.82 26.49
C THR A 143 7.67 -0.76 27.82
N GLN A 144 8.12 0.12 28.74
CA GLN A 144 7.47 0.42 30.02
C GLN A 144 7.01 1.88 30.00
N GLY A 145 5.92 2.14 29.29
CA GLY A 145 5.38 3.49 29.16
C GLY A 145 5.04 4.11 30.52
N LEU A 146 5.14 5.44 30.60
CA LEU A 146 4.40 6.21 31.61
C LEU A 146 2.93 5.82 31.52
N PRO A 147 2.19 5.72 32.62
CA PRO A 147 0.79 5.36 32.58
C PRO A 147 0.10 6.30 31.59
N ASN A 148 -0.60 5.73 30.63
CA ASN A 148 -1.46 6.51 29.76
C ASN A 148 -2.59 7.07 30.60
N THR A 149 -2.49 8.33 30.93
CA THR A 149 -3.36 9.01 31.88
C THR A 149 -4.70 9.37 31.29
N HIS A 150 -4.89 9.22 29.99
CA HIS A 150 -6.16 9.57 29.33
C HIS A 150 -7.18 8.43 29.26
N GLY A 151 -6.83 7.21 29.65
CA GLY A 151 -7.78 6.09 29.74
C GLY A 151 -8.48 5.66 28.44
N PHE A 152 -8.17 6.32 27.31
CA PHE A 152 -8.83 6.10 26.03
C PHE A 152 -8.08 5.15 25.10
N VAL A 153 -6.76 5.03 25.28
CA VAL A 153 -5.97 4.05 24.51
C VAL A 153 -5.34 3.13 25.54
N PRO A 154 -5.83 1.91 25.72
CA PRO A 154 -5.17 0.97 26.60
C PRO A 154 -3.77 0.72 26.04
N TYR A 155 -2.75 1.04 26.84
CA TYR A 155 -1.38 0.62 26.57
C TYR A 155 -1.37 -0.90 26.38
N SER A 156 -1.11 -1.34 25.15
CA SER A 156 -0.83 -2.75 24.91
C SER A 156 0.64 -2.97 25.26
N PRO A 157 0.97 -3.86 26.22
CA PRO A 157 2.36 -4.17 26.55
C PRO A 157 3.13 -4.76 25.36
N GLU A 158 2.41 -5.18 24.30
CA GLU A 158 2.97 -5.71 23.06
C GLU A 158 3.32 -4.61 22.05
N LEU A 159 2.79 -3.38 22.23
CA LEU A 159 3.14 -2.20 21.43
C LEU A 159 4.16 -1.36 22.17
N GLY A 160 5.24 -1.02 21.48
CA GLY A 160 6.19 -0.03 21.98
C GLY A 160 5.56 1.37 22.00
N GLN A 161 5.81 2.14 23.04
CA GLN A 161 5.44 3.54 23.11
C GLN A 161 6.50 4.40 22.42
N LEU A 162 6.11 5.08 21.33
CA LEU A 162 7.00 6.06 20.71
C LEU A 162 7.06 7.32 21.57
N SER A 163 8.26 7.73 21.92
CA SER A 163 8.53 8.92 22.73
C SER A 163 9.63 9.74 22.10
N PHE A 164 9.54 11.06 22.26
CA PHE A 164 10.63 11.97 21.93
C PHE A 164 11.24 12.51 23.23
N LEU A 165 12.53 12.32 23.39
CA LEU A 165 13.29 12.70 24.58
C LEU A 165 14.17 13.89 24.23
N VAL A 166 14.14 14.95 25.06
CA VAL A 166 14.97 16.15 24.87
C VAL A 166 15.63 16.54 26.16
N LYS A 167 16.95 16.72 26.15
CA LYS A 167 17.71 17.30 27.27
C LYS A 167 17.68 18.81 27.17
N SER A 168 17.40 19.48 28.28
CA SER A 168 17.59 20.90 28.43
C SER A 168 18.92 21.22 29.15
N LYS A 169 19.33 22.49 29.11
CA LYS A 169 20.62 23.00 29.58
C LYS A 169 20.93 22.68 31.05
N ASN A 170 19.93 22.37 31.88
CA ASN A 170 20.10 22.15 33.34
C ASN A 170 19.89 20.68 33.73
N ASN A 171 20.27 19.72 32.91
CA ASN A 171 19.98 18.30 33.11
C ASN A 171 18.49 17.96 33.29
N SER A 172 17.62 18.83 32.87
CA SER A 172 16.19 18.55 32.79
C SER A 172 15.86 17.73 31.54
N LEU A 173 14.77 16.99 31.62
CA LEU A 173 14.32 16.10 30.56
C LEU A 173 12.89 16.43 30.19
N LEU A 174 12.64 16.70 28.90
CA LEU A 174 11.33 16.72 28.32
C LEU A 174 11.07 15.37 27.66
N ILE A 175 9.91 14.78 27.94
CA ILE A 175 9.40 13.57 27.29
C ILE A 175 8.07 13.90 26.67
N ILE A 176 7.91 13.58 25.39
CA ILE A 176 6.65 13.68 24.65
C ILE A 176 6.28 12.28 24.18
N ASP A 177 5.13 11.79 24.57
CA ASP A 177 4.60 10.49 24.19
C ASP A 177 3.60 10.65 23.06
N PHE A 178 3.70 9.78 22.05
CA PHE A 178 2.86 9.80 20.87
C PHE A 178 1.88 8.63 20.85
N ASP A 179 0.65 8.91 20.47
CA ASP A 179 -0.30 7.86 20.09
C ASP A 179 0.08 7.33 18.70
N THR A 180 0.67 6.14 18.70
CA THR A 180 1.03 5.48 17.44
C THR A 180 -0.18 5.01 16.63
N SER A 181 -1.38 4.94 17.23
CA SER A 181 -2.61 4.61 16.49
C SER A 181 -3.02 5.69 15.50
N THR A 182 -2.75 6.96 15.78
CA THR A 182 -3.07 8.09 14.88
C THR A 182 -2.18 8.12 13.64
N ILE A 183 -1.02 7.44 13.67
CA ILE A 183 -0.18 7.23 12.48
C ILE A 183 -0.97 6.46 11.40
N TYR A 184 -1.98 5.67 11.79
CA TYR A 184 -2.87 4.98 10.85
C TYR A 184 -3.59 5.91 9.90
N ASP A 185 -4.08 7.04 10.37
CA ASP A 185 -4.82 7.97 9.54
C ASP A 185 -3.98 8.49 8.39
N THR A 186 -2.68 8.56 8.58
CA THR A 186 -1.72 8.90 7.53
C THR A 186 -1.53 7.76 6.52
N ILE A 187 -1.66 6.50 6.98
CA ILE A 187 -1.54 5.31 6.14
C ILE A 187 -2.84 5.06 5.37
N ILE A 188 -4.01 5.35 5.99
CA ILE A 188 -5.36 5.10 5.44
C ILE A 188 -5.60 5.82 4.10
N ASN A 189 -4.86 6.85 3.78
CA ASN A 189 -4.95 7.50 2.46
C ASN A 189 -4.60 6.58 1.27
N PHE A 190 -4.26 5.32 1.52
CA PHE A 190 -4.19 4.28 0.48
C PHE A 190 -5.56 3.88 -0.09
N ASP A 191 -6.65 4.13 0.61
CA ASP A 191 -8.00 3.70 0.20
C ASP A 191 -8.51 4.35 -1.09
N SER A 192 -7.89 5.43 -1.55
CA SER A 192 -8.22 6.06 -2.83
C SER A 192 -7.82 5.26 -4.07
N TYR A 193 -7.04 4.19 -3.91
CA TYR A 193 -6.55 3.37 -5.02
C TYR A 193 -7.25 2.01 -5.07
N GLN A 194 -7.86 1.72 -6.20
CA GLN A 194 -8.63 0.50 -6.49
C GLN A 194 -7.92 -0.82 -6.15
N TYR A 195 -6.57 -0.80 -6.10
CA TYR A 195 -5.73 -1.98 -5.87
C TYR A 195 -5.40 -2.24 -4.40
N PHE A 196 -5.70 -1.29 -3.50
CA PHE A 196 -5.27 -1.37 -2.10
C PHE A 196 -6.35 -1.83 -1.13
N ASN A 197 -7.48 -2.31 -1.62
CA ASN A 197 -8.52 -2.86 -0.75
C ASN A 197 -7.96 -3.98 0.15
N ASN A 198 -8.29 -3.91 1.44
CA ASN A 198 -7.85 -4.89 2.47
C ASN A 198 -6.32 -4.98 2.62
N TYR A 199 -5.61 -3.88 2.43
CA TYR A 199 -4.19 -3.85 2.74
C TYR A 199 -3.94 -4.02 4.25
N LYS A 200 -2.73 -4.45 4.58
CA LYS A 200 -2.20 -4.54 5.93
C LYS A 200 -0.96 -3.69 6.02
N ALA A 201 -0.80 -2.94 7.10
CA ALA A 201 0.39 -2.13 7.30
C ALA A 201 0.89 -2.25 8.74
N VAL A 202 2.21 -2.16 8.91
CA VAL A 202 2.88 -2.22 10.23
C VAL A 202 4.05 -1.28 10.21
N ILE A 203 4.21 -0.50 11.29
CA ILE A 203 5.42 0.28 11.55
C ILE A 203 6.20 -0.42 12.65
N VAL A 204 7.47 -0.69 12.38
CA VAL A 204 8.36 -1.38 13.32
C VAL A 204 9.68 -0.67 13.46
N SER A 205 10.32 -0.85 14.61
CA SER A 205 11.69 -0.43 14.83
C SER A 205 12.70 -1.38 14.18
N GLU A 206 13.96 -1.02 14.22
CA GLU A 206 15.06 -1.89 13.80
C GLU A 206 15.14 -3.18 14.63
N SER A 207 14.81 -3.12 15.92
CA SER A 207 14.73 -4.28 16.82
C SER A 207 13.53 -5.18 16.57
N GLY A 208 12.58 -4.78 15.71
CA GLY A 208 11.35 -5.54 15.43
C GLY A 208 10.20 -5.19 16.37
N THR A 209 10.34 -4.20 17.25
CA THR A 209 9.24 -3.73 18.09
C THR A 209 8.18 -3.06 17.23
N VAL A 210 6.94 -3.49 17.36
CA VAL A 210 5.81 -2.94 16.60
C VAL A 210 5.33 -1.66 17.27
N LEU A 211 5.23 -0.59 16.51
CA LEU A 211 4.72 0.71 16.95
C LEU A 211 3.27 0.92 16.55
N ALA A 212 2.93 0.51 15.35
CA ALA A 212 1.60 0.70 14.79
C ALA A 212 1.26 -0.48 13.87
N ASN A 213 0.00 -0.89 13.85
CA ASN A 213 -0.49 -1.93 12.95
C ASN A 213 -1.88 -1.58 12.39
N TYR A 214 -2.15 -1.95 11.15
CA TYR A 214 -3.43 -1.78 10.49
C TYR A 214 -3.88 -3.07 9.84
N ASN A 215 -5.10 -3.52 10.15
CA ASN A 215 -5.69 -4.76 9.62
C ASN A 215 -4.83 -6.02 9.77
N THR A 216 -3.94 -6.08 10.77
CA THR A 216 -3.10 -7.24 10.99
C THR A 216 -3.08 -7.61 12.47
N GLU A 217 -3.12 -8.92 12.75
CA GLU A 217 -2.88 -9.43 14.09
C GLU A 217 -1.37 -9.58 14.31
N TYR A 218 -0.93 -9.37 15.54
CA TYR A 218 0.46 -9.52 15.95
C TYR A 218 1.01 -10.91 15.62
N GLY A 219 2.24 -10.95 15.14
CA GLY A 219 3.01 -12.20 14.99
C GLY A 219 2.95 -12.87 13.63
N HIS A 220 2.14 -12.41 12.69
CA HIS A 220 1.97 -13.07 11.38
C HIS A 220 2.68 -12.43 10.18
N LEU A 221 3.36 -11.29 10.38
CA LEU A 221 4.17 -10.69 9.32
C LEU A 221 5.64 -11.04 9.52
N GLU A 222 6.17 -11.92 8.70
CA GLU A 222 7.62 -12.05 8.58
C GLU A 222 8.15 -10.80 7.88
N PHE A 223 8.87 -10.00 8.65
CA PHE A 223 9.47 -8.75 8.18
C PHE A 223 10.65 -9.04 7.26
N ILE A 224 10.45 -8.86 5.97
CA ILE A 224 11.53 -8.89 5.00
C ILE A 224 11.92 -7.44 4.74
N LYS A 225 13.03 -6.98 5.28
CA LYS A 225 13.63 -5.68 4.97
C LYS A 225 14.00 -5.65 3.49
N SER A 226 13.11 -5.21 2.63
CA SER A 226 13.34 -5.11 1.19
C SER A 226 12.47 -4.01 0.61
N GLU A 227 13.11 -3.00 0.03
CA GLU A 227 12.44 -1.96 -0.73
C GLU A 227 11.83 -2.46 -2.05
N GLN A 228 12.14 -3.69 -2.44
CA GLN A 228 11.57 -4.31 -3.62
C GLN A 228 10.27 -5.03 -3.26
N ILE A 229 9.29 -4.89 -4.14
CA ILE A 229 8.03 -5.61 -4.02
C ILE A 229 8.29 -7.11 -4.17
N LYS A 230 7.91 -7.86 -3.15
CA LYS A 230 7.98 -9.34 -3.14
C LYS A 230 6.59 -9.92 -3.10
N LYS A 231 6.39 -11.00 -3.87
CA LYS A 231 5.17 -11.81 -3.76
C LYS A 231 5.42 -12.91 -2.71
N LYS A 232 4.63 -12.90 -1.63
CA LYS A 232 4.65 -13.94 -0.60
C LYS A 232 3.26 -14.55 -0.47
N GLY A 233 3.12 -15.80 -0.90
CA GLY A 233 1.83 -16.49 -0.93
C GLY A 233 0.80 -15.71 -1.79
N LYS A 234 -0.30 -15.29 -1.15
CA LYS A 234 -1.39 -14.54 -1.77
C LYS A 234 -1.26 -13.03 -1.61
N ASN A 235 -0.09 -12.53 -1.22
CA ASN A 235 0.11 -11.10 -0.97
C ASN A 235 1.34 -10.57 -1.71
N TYR A 236 1.28 -9.29 -2.12
CA TYR A 236 2.44 -8.50 -2.45
C TYR A 236 2.85 -7.70 -1.22
N THR A 237 4.12 -7.69 -0.89
CA THR A 237 4.70 -6.99 0.26
C THR A 237 5.83 -6.07 -0.16
N ILE A 238 5.94 -4.93 0.52
CA ILE A 238 7.04 -3.98 0.38
C ILE A 238 7.40 -3.46 1.78
N ALA A 239 8.67 -3.15 1.97
CA ALA A 239 9.16 -2.42 3.15
C ALA A 239 9.80 -1.12 2.69
N THR A 240 9.58 -0.05 3.43
CA THR A 240 10.21 1.24 3.18
C THR A 240 10.74 1.79 4.50
N THR A 241 11.92 2.34 4.49
CA THR A 241 12.51 3.00 5.66
C THR A 241 11.85 4.35 5.87
N ILE A 242 11.46 4.63 7.11
CA ILE A 242 11.13 5.96 7.59
C ILE A 242 12.43 6.51 8.16
N GLU A 243 13.13 7.31 7.37
CA GLU A 243 14.40 7.90 7.78
C GLU A 243 14.18 8.88 8.92
N ASN A 244 14.81 8.61 10.05
CA ASN A 244 14.85 9.47 11.19
C ASN A 244 16.26 9.40 11.78
N ASP A 245 16.85 10.54 12.13
CA ASP A 245 18.25 10.65 12.54
C ASP A 245 18.59 9.84 13.79
N SER A 246 17.63 9.59 14.65
CA SER A 246 17.87 8.92 15.95
C SER A 246 17.30 7.50 16.04
N LEU A 247 16.27 7.17 15.25
CA LEU A 247 15.57 5.89 15.36
C LEU A 247 15.06 5.44 13.99
N PRO A 248 15.77 4.53 13.30
CA PRO A 248 15.30 4.02 12.04
C PRO A 248 14.02 3.19 12.22
N LEU A 249 12.96 3.62 11.56
CA LEU A 249 11.68 2.93 11.52
C LEU A 249 11.44 2.33 10.13
N TYR A 250 10.64 1.29 10.07
CA TYR A 250 10.28 0.61 8.82
C TYR A 250 8.77 0.53 8.68
N LEU A 251 8.27 0.98 7.54
CA LEU A 251 6.89 0.80 7.14
C LEU A 251 6.79 -0.44 6.25
N PHE A 252 6.07 -1.46 6.71
CA PHE A 252 5.72 -2.63 5.93
C PHE A 252 4.28 -2.52 5.46
N VAL A 253 4.06 -2.75 4.17
CA VAL A 253 2.71 -2.80 3.58
C VAL A 253 2.53 -4.10 2.83
N SER A 254 1.36 -4.72 3.00
CA SER A 254 0.99 -5.96 2.36
C SER A 254 -0.38 -5.81 1.70
N VAL A 255 -0.49 -6.18 0.42
CA VAL A 255 -1.72 -6.09 -0.37
C VAL A 255 -2.06 -7.45 -0.96
N PRO A 256 -3.33 -7.92 -0.86
CA PRO A 256 -3.75 -9.18 -1.46
C PRO A 256 -3.60 -9.19 -2.98
N THR A 257 -3.03 -10.28 -3.55
CA THR A 257 -2.88 -10.45 -5.00
C THR A 257 -4.21 -10.49 -5.73
N ILE A 258 -5.28 -10.94 -5.04
CA ILE A 258 -6.63 -11.06 -5.61
C ILE A 258 -7.15 -9.71 -6.15
N ASN A 259 -6.71 -8.59 -5.60
CA ASN A 259 -7.14 -7.26 -6.04
C ASN A 259 -6.73 -6.99 -7.49
N ILE A 260 -5.53 -7.45 -7.89
CA ILE A 260 -5.02 -7.33 -9.26
C ILE A 260 -5.60 -8.45 -10.13
N GLU A 261 -5.58 -9.67 -9.61
CA GLU A 261 -6.07 -10.85 -10.31
C GLU A 261 -7.55 -10.69 -10.70
N LYS A 262 -8.38 -10.12 -9.84
CA LYS A 262 -9.80 -9.86 -10.11
C LYS A 262 -10.01 -8.92 -11.31
N SER A 263 -9.28 -7.82 -11.39
CA SER A 263 -9.34 -6.90 -12.53
C SER A 263 -8.92 -7.58 -13.84
N LEU A 264 -7.82 -8.35 -13.79
CA LEU A 264 -7.32 -9.08 -14.95
C LEU A 264 -8.28 -10.18 -15.42
N ILE A 265 -8.87 -10.93 -14.49
CA ILE A 265 -9.87 -11.96 -14.79
C ILE A 265 -11.09 -11.33 -15.45
N LEU A 266 -11.62 -10.23 -14.91
CA LEU A 266 -12.78 -9.55 -15.46
C LEU A 266 -12.53 -9.05 -16.89
N THR A 267 -11.36 -8.43 -17.12
CA THR A 267 -10.96 -7.98 -18.45
C THR A 267 -10.74 -9.16 -19.40
N GLY A 268 -10.12 -10.23 -18.94
CA GLY A 268 -9.93 -11.47 -19.71
C GLY A 268 -11.26 -12.12 -20.13
N ILE A 269 -12.23 -12.18 -19.22
CA ILE A 269 -13.60 -12.67 -19.53
C ILE A 269 -14.24 -11.77 -20.59
N GLY A 270 -14.09 -10.44 -20.49
CA GLY A 270 -14.60 -9.51 -21.49
C GLY A 270 -14.04 -9.76 -22.89
N ILE A 271 -12.73 -10.00 -23.00
CA ILE A 271 -12.07 -10.33 -24.28
C ILE A 271 -12.57 -11.66 -24.83
N LEU A 272 -12.63 -12.71 -23.98
CA LEU A 272 -13.09 -14.03 -24.40
C LEU A 272 -14.55 -14.03 -24.86
N THR A 273 -15.44 -13.28 -24.19
CA THR A 273 -16.84 -13.16 -24.61
C THR A 273 -16.97 -12.44 -25.94
N SER A 274 -16.16 -11.39 -26.15
CA SER A 274 -16.08 -10.69 -27.45
C SER A 274 -15.59 -11.61 -28.55
N ASP A 275 -14.55 -12.41 -28.30
CA ASP A 275 -14.02 -13.37 -29.26
C ASP A 275 -15.08 -14.42 -29.67
N ILE A 276 -15.80 -14.97 -28.71
CA ILE A 276 -16.88 -15.94 -28.99
C ILE A 276 -17.92 -15.31 -29.92
N LEU A 277 -18.32 -14.07 -29.69
CA LEU A 277 -19.28 -13.36 -30.52
C LEU A 277 -18.76 -13.15 -31.96
N ILE A 278 -17.47 -12.72 -32.06
CA ILE A 278 -16.82 -12.50 -33.36
C ILE A 278 -16.71 -13.83 -34.13
N ILE A 279 -16.30 -14.90 -33.47
CA ILE A 279 -16.20 -16.25 -34.05
C ILE A 279 -17.56 -16.71 -34.56
N PHE A 280 -18.64 -16.47 -33.80
CA PHE A 280 -20.01 -16.80 -34.25
C PHE A 280 -20.40 -16.03 -35.49
N ILE A 281 -20.12 -14.73 -35.56
CA ILE A 281 -20.37 -13.89 -36.73
C ILE A 281 -19.55 -14.39 -37.93
N LEU A 282 -18.27 -14.69 -37.75
CA LEU A 282 -17.41 -15.25 -38.81
C LEU A 282 -17.92 -16.56 -39.32
N LEU A 283 -18.45 -17.43 -38.46
CA LEU A 283 -19.07 -18.70 -38.86
C LEU A 283 -20.30 -18.49 -39.73
N LEU A 284 -21.19 -17.58 -39.34
CA LEU A 284 -22.38 -17.24 -40.15
C LEU A 284 -21.99 -16.66 -41.49
N LEU A 285 -21.10 -15.67 -41.54
CA LEU A 285 -20.64 -15.04 -42.76
C LEU A 285 -19.96 -16.04 -43.69
N SER A 286 -19.04 -16.87 -43.15
CA SER A 286 -18.34 -17.90 -43.93
C SER A 286 -19.31 -18.90 -44.58
N ASN A 287 -20.39 -19.27 -43.88
CA ASN A 287 -21.40 -20.16 -44.39
C ASN A 287 -22.22 -19.49 -45.51
N VAL A 288 -22.61 -18.22 -45.35
CA VAL A 288 -23.34 -17.46 -46.38
C VAL A 288 -22.48 -17.28 -47.64
N PHE A 289 -21.21 -16.89 -47.48
CA PHE A 289 -20.29 -16.75 -48.62
C PHE A 289 -20.03 -18.07 -49.34
N ALA A 290 -19.79 -19.15 -48.59
CA ALA A 290 -19.60 -20.46 -49.18
C ALA A 290 -20.82 -20.96 -49.99
N LYS A 291 -22.04 -20.70 -49.48
CA LYS A 291 -23.29 -20.99 -50.22
C LYS A 291 -23.41 -20.15 -51.49
N ARG A 292 -23.15 -18.84 -51.42
CA ARG A 292 -23.22 -17.96 -52.62
C ARG A 292 -22.22 -18.39 -53.69
N LYS A 293 -20.99 -18.73 -53.31
CA LYS A 293 -19.97 -19.22 -54.26
C LYS A 293 -20.35 -20.58 -54.87
N GLU A 294 -20.93 -21.49 -54.11
CA GLU A 294 -21.46 -22.76 -54.59
C GLU A 294 -22.54 -22.53 -55.66
N THR A 295 -23.51 -21.63 -55.37
CA THR A 295 -24.60 -21.31 -56.32
C THR A 295 -24.06 -20.66 -57.60
N GLN A 296 -23.08 -19.74 -57.50
CA GLN A 296 -22.44 -19.15 -58.69
C GLN A 296 -21.73 -20.19 -59.57
N LEU A 297 -21.01 -21.11 -58.95
CA LEU A 297 -20.29 -22.18 -59.65
C LEU A 297 -21.28 -23.18 -60.33
N ILE A 298 -22.42 -23.47 -59.71
CA ILE A 298 -23.45 -24.32 -60.29
C ILE A 298 -24.06 -23.62 -61.52
N LYS A 299 -24.38 -22.34 -61.39
CA LYS A 299 -24.90 -21.55 -62.54
C LYS A 299 -23.92 -21.52 -63.72
N LEU A 300 -22.64 -21.25 -63.47
CA LEU A 300 -21.56 -21.26 -64.47
C LEU A 300 -21.47 -22.63 -65.20
N LYS A 301 -21.54 -23.72 -64.41
CA LYS A 301 -21.49 -25.06 -64.97
C LYS A 301 -22.75 -25.38 -65.86
N THR A 302 -23.89 -24.88 -65.44
CA THR A 302 -25.14 -25.11 -66.26
C THR A 302 -25.06 -24.34 -67.57
N SER A 303 -24.66 -23.07 -67.52
CA SER A 303 -24.43 -22.22 -68.70
C SER A 303 -23.39 -22.84 -69.66
N MET A 304 -22.27 -23.30 -69.18
CA MET A 304 -21.27 -24.00 -70.00
C MET A 304 -21.76 -25.31 -70.61
N LYS A 305 -22.69 -26.00 -69.94
CA LYS A 305 -23.32 -27.18 -70.54
C LYS A 305 -24.30 -26.84 -71.67
N GLU A 306 -25.05 -25.79 -71.50
CA GLU A 306 -25.98 -25.27 -72.53
C GLU A 306 -25.19 -24.81 -73.77
N ASP A 307 -24.11 -24.04 -73.61
CA ASP A 307 -23.24 -23.61 -74.69
C ASP A 307 -22.59 -24.76 -75.48
N ILE A 308 -22.31 -25.92 -74.81
CA ILE A 308 -21.74 -27.10 -75.46
C ILE A 308 -22.80 -27.93 -76.18
N SER A 309 -24.06 -27.89 -75.69
CA SER A 309 -25.17 -28.60 -76.39
C SER A 309 -25.66 -27.94 -77.71
N ASP A 310 -25.34 -26.64 -77.83
CA ASP A 310 -25.72 -25.85 -79.02
C ASP A 310 -24.62 -25.83 -80.11
N LEU A 311 -23.50 -26.57 -79.91
CA LEU A 311 -22.49 -26.74 -80.91
C LEU A 311 -23.04 -27.72 -82.00
N PRO A 312 -23.10 -27.33 -83.30
CA PRO A 312 -23.57 -28.22 -84.38
C PRO A 312 -22.63 -29.44 -84.45
N THR A 313 -23.25 -30.60 -84.34
CA THR A 313 -22.58 -31.88 -84.66
C THR A 313 -22.21 -31.92 -86.14
N PHE A 314 -20.88 -31.75 -86.39
CA PHE A 314 -20.31 -32.00 -87.68
C PHE A 314 -20.05 -33.49 -87.89
#